data_75bc624725aae70d1ac16bc1c5556922
#
_entry.id   75bc624725aae70d1ac16bc1c5556922
#
_cell.length_a   1.000
_cell.length_b   1.000
_cell.length_c   1.000
_cell.angle_alpha   90.00
_cell.angle_beta   90.00
_cell.angle_gamma   90.00
#
_symmetry.space_group_name_H-M   'P 1'
#
loop_
_entity.id
_entity.type
_entity.pdbx_description
1 polymer ?
#
loop_
_entity_poly.entity_id
_entity_poly.type
_entity_poly.pdbx_seq_one_letter_code
_entity_poly.pdbx_strand_id
1 'polypeptide(L)'
;MKLGVCVPYRNRELHMHEFIPKVGKYLKSRNIDFQMYFCHQVDDKLFNRGATKNIAAKHAFEEGCDYIVWHDIDMIPEEGGGADYSFPTEHPRHIATKISQMDYKLKYHEYFGGAVVFSKEQVEKTNGYSNDYWDWGMEDDDLFWRCYKEGYTNDTYLLQKAIKQKYLSFNGCDSTVKIPYSRDIKNIPSRSHTISVLCRAFQQPDKQKIHLIGDNDAKYVEYPILRVPGYDYGLSFNNSRALSLQFWNMFHQHNYMWVKRYDSQWSWLTVVIDDISKKAHFYLNGTEVDSKGGYGSPSPLEFNGRLLKYDSKHIYLGSSLHEKNDSAAKYFKGDIARVYGWNRALSDKEVANLHKELPLDDIAINTNFTNGIPEEYITSNTELNEEEIKIPNSILPHRVEGKMRCLPHKDEGLVNGKWAKGETTAANERRYVLKMQQDKLNYKDDGIKQVKYEFVKETKFTPWAKMIDIKL
;
A
#
# COMPACT_ATOMS: atom_id res chain seq x y z
N MET A 1 2.67 -20.94 -26.44
CA MET A 1 2.89 -20.82 -24.97
C MET A 1 1.58 -21.13 -24.28
N LYS A 2 1.63 -22.00 -23.26
CA LYS A 2 0.46 -22.50 -22.55
C LYS A 2 0.31 -21.79 -21.20
N LEU A 3 -0.88 -21.27 -20.91
CA LEU A 3 -1.24 -20.61 -19.66
C LEU A 3 -1.78 -21.59 -18.64
N GLY A 4 -1.26 -21.58 -17.41
CA GLY A 4 -1.88 -22.20 -16.24
C GLY A 4 -2.78 -21.20 -15.50
N VAL A 5 -4.08 -21.43 -15.44
CA VAL A 5 -5.00 -20.60 -14.61
C VAL A 5 -5.09 -21.25 -13.24
N CYS A 6 -4.43 -20.66 -12.26
CA CYS A 6 -4.24 -21.19 -10.91
C CYS A 6 -5.23 -20.55 -9.93
N VAL A 7 -6.20 -21.33 -9.48
CA VAL A 7 -7.36 -20.85 -8.70
C VAL A 7 -7.35 -21.48 -7.31
N PRO A 8 -7.22 -20.68 -6.22
CA PRO A 8 -7.41 -21.16 -4.86
C PRO A 8 -8.90 -21.48 -4.64
N TYR A 9 -9.19 -22.65 -4.06
CA TYR A 9 -10.55 -23.12 -3.97
C TYR A 9 -10.90 -23.69 -2.59
N ARG A 10 -12.05 -23.26 -2.07
CA ARG A 10 -12.78 -23.88 -0.94
C ARG A 10 -14.21 -23.37 -0.93
N ASN A 11 -15.21 -24.28 -0.95
CA ASN A 11 -16.63 -23.99 -0.80
C ASN A 11 -17.17 -22.89 -1.74
N ARG A 12 -16.86 -22.99 -3.04
CA ARG A 12 -17.17 -21.99 -4.08
C ARG A 12 -17.81 -22.61 -5.32
N GLU A 13 -18.64 -23.64 -5.15
CA GLU A 13 -19.23 -24.41 -6.25
C GLU A 13 -19.96 -23.50 -7.25
N LEU A 14 -20.80 -22.58 -6.77
CA LEU A 14 -21.54 -21.66 -7.66
C LEU A 14 -20.60 -20.74 -8.46
N HIS A 15 -19.54 -20.25 -7.82
CA HIS A 15 -18.53 -19.44 -8.51
C HIS A 15 -17.80 -20.25 -9.56
N MET A 16 -17.43 -21.49 -9.27
CA MET A 16 -16.76 -22.40 -10.20
C MET A 16 -17.62 -22.67 -11.44
N HIS A 17 -18.93 -22.89 -11.25
CA HIS A 17 -19.88 -23.09 -12.36
C HIS A 17 -19.98 -21.87 -13.30
N GLU A 18 -19.80 -20.67 -12.78
CA GLU A 18 -19.72 -19.47 -13.61
C GLU A 18 -18.32 -19.22 -14.17
N PHE A 19 -17.28 -19.45 -13.37
CA PHE A 19 -15.89 -19.17 -13.72
C PHE A 19 -15.42 -19.97 -14.91
N ILE A 20 -15.56 -21.30 -14.85
CA ILE A 20 -15.06 -22.21 -15.87
C ILE A 20 -15.55 -21.81 -17.27
N PRO A 21 -16.86 -21.70 -17.57
CA PRO A 21 -17.32 -21.37 -18.91
C PRO A 21 -16.97 -19.93 -19.31
N LYS A 22 -17.07 -18.95 -18.42
CA LYS A 22 -16.90 -17.54 -18.77
C LYS A 22 -15.43 -17.19 -19.01
N VAL A 23 -14.54 -17.57 -18.08
CA VAL A 23 -13.08 -17.37 -18.26
C VAL A 23 -12.56 -18.22 -19.42
N GLY A 24 -13.05 -19.47 -19.56
CA GLY A 24 -12.69 -20.31 -20.69
C GLY A 24 -13.09 -19.70 -22.04
N LYS A 25 -14.30 -19.13 -22.16
CA LYS A 25 -14.75 -18.41 -23.36
C LYS A 25 -13.86 -17.19 -23.63
N TYR A 26 -13.57 -16.39 -22.59
CA TYR A 26 -12.72 -15.21 -22.69
C TYR A 26 -11.32 -15.54 -23.22
N LEU A 27 -10.67 -16.57 -22.67
CA LEU A 27 -9.34 -17.00 -23.10
C LEU A 27 -9.32 -17.57 -24.52
N LYS A 28 -10.31 -18.40 -24.87
CA LYS A 28 -10.48 -18.95 -26.24
C LYS A 28 -10.67 -17.85 -27.29
N SER A 29 -11.46 -16.82 -26.97
CA SER A 29 -11.67 -15.70 -27.88
C SER A 29 -10.40 -14.89 -28.21
N ARG A 30 -9.35 -15.07 -27.40
CA ARG A 30 -8.03 -14.45 -27.56
C ARG A 30 -6.96 -15.40 -28.06
N ASN A 31 -7.35 -16.61 -28.49
CA ASN A 31 -6.46 -17.66 -28.97
C ASN A 31 -5.38 -18.05 -27.94
N ILE A 32 -5.70 -18.00 -26.65
CA ILE A 32 -4.81 -18.42 -25.57
C ILE A 32 -5.01 -19.92 -25.35
N ASP A 33 -3.94 -20.70 -25.45
CA ASP A 33 -3.90 -22.09 -25.00
C ASP A 33 -3.76 -22.12 -23.47
N PHE A 34 -4.64 -22.83 -22.79
CA PHE A 34 -4.71 -22.80 -21.32
C PHE A 34 -5.20 -24.10 -20.69
N GLN A 35 -4.82 -24.26 -19.42
CA GLN A 35 -5.35 -25.27 -18.50
C GLN A 35 -5.70 -24.61 -17.18
N MET A 36 -6.84 -24.95 -16.58
CA MET A 36 -7.28 -24.46 -15.27
C MET A 36 -6.99 -25.48 -14.17
N TYR A 37 -6.44 -24.98 -13.06
CA TYR A 37 -6.05 -25.75 -11.89
C TYR A 37 -6.74 -25.16 -10.65
N PHE A 38 -7.80 -25.82 -10.16
CA PHE A 38 -8.48 -25.47 -8.92
C PHE A 38 -7.80 -26.22 -7.78
N CYS A 39 -7.04 -25.53 -6.95
CA CYS A 39 -6.40 -26.14 -5.78
C CYS A 39 -7.32 -26.07 -4.57
N HIS A 40 -7.92 -27.20 -4.22
CA HIS A 40 -8.91 -27.34 -3.16
C HIS A 40 -8.26 -27.84 -1.86
N GLN A 41 -8.23 -26.98 -0.87
CA GLN A 41 -7.82 -27.35 0.48
C GLN A 41 -8.98 -28.05 1.21
N VAL A 42 -8.84 -29.36 1.48
CA VAL A 42 -9.91 -30.22 2.03
C VAL A 42 -9.78 -30.50 3.51
N ASP A 43 -8.69 -30.06 4.17
CA ASP A 43 -8.54 -30.19 5.63
C ASP A 43 -9.36 -29.15 6.40
N ASP A 44 -9.40 -29.29 7.74
CA ASP A 44 -10.15 -28.41 8.65
C ASP A 44 -9.37 -27.17 9.10
N LYS A 45 -8.15 -26.96 8.60
CA LYS A 45 -7.36 -25.77 8.90
C LYS A 45 -8.00 -24.52 8.26
N LEU A 46 -7.65 -23.35 8.75
CA LEU A 46 -7.99 -22.10 8.09
C LEU A 46 -7.54 -22.11 6.63
N PHE A 47 -8.26 -21.43 5.78
CA PHE A 47 -7.92 -21.41 4.35
C PHE A 47 -6.60 -20.66 4.12
N ASN A 48 -5.66 -21.27 3.40
CA ASN A 48 -4.39 -20.66 3.04
C ASN A 48 -4.34 -20.40 1.52
N ARG A 49 -4.75 -19.19 1.12
CA ARG A 49 -4.80 -18.79 -0.29
C ARG A 49 -3.41 -18.79 -0.94
N GLY A 50 -2.40 -18.30 -0.22
CA GLY A 50 -1.04 -18.25 -0.74
C GLY A 50 -0.50 -19.65 -1.06
N ALA A 51 -0.62 -20.59 -0.12
CA ALA A 51 -0.17 -21.97 -0.31
C ALA A 51 -0.95 -22.65 -1.44
N THR A 52 -2.28 -22.52 -1.50
CA THR A 52 -3.09 -23.13 -2.56
C THR A 52 -2.78 -22.56 -3.93
N LYS A 53 -2.54 -21.23 -4.04
CA LYS A 53 -2.06 -20.57 -5.28
C LYS A 53 -0.69 -21.12 -5.72
N ASN A 54 0.24 -21.31 -4.78
CA ASN A 54 1.56 -21.90 -5.05
C ASN A 54 1.46 -23.35 -5.54
N ILE A 55 0.63 -24.18 -4.90
CA ILE A 55 0.45 -25.58 -5.27
C ILE A 55 -0.15 -25.69 -6.68
N ALA A 56 -1.19 -24.90 -6.99
CA ALA A 56 -1.77 -24.84 -8.33
C ALA A 56 -0.73 -24.46 -9.39
N ALA A 57 0.12 -23.49 -9.11
CA ALA A 57 1.19 -23.06 -10.01
C ALA A 57 2.25 -24.17 -10.21
N LYS A 58 2.60 -24.90 -9.14
CA LYS A 58 3.53 -26.03 -9.20
C LYS A 58 3.01 -27.11 -10.14
N HIS A 59 1.77 -27.55 -9.99
CA HIS A 59 1.13 -28.49 -10.90
C HIS A 59 1.06 -27.98 -12.34
N ALA A 60 0.74 -26.69 -12.53
CA ALA A 60 0.70 -26.09 -13.87
C ALA A 60 2.07 -26.16 -14.56
N PHE A 61 3.16 -25.85 -13.87
CA PHE A 61 4.51 -25.94 -14.43
C PHE A 61 4.99 -27.38 -14.64
N GLU A 62 4.65 -28.31 -13.76
CA GLU A 62 4.94 -29.73 -13.90
C GLU A 62 4.23 -30.34 -15.13
N GLU A 63 3.06 -29.81 -15.51
CA GLU A 63 2.29 -30.22 -16.71
C GLU A 63 2.59 -29.38 -17.96
N GLY A 64 3.71 -28.64 -17.95
CA GLY A 64 4.24 -27.95 -19.12
C GLY A 64 3.58 -26.61 -19.46
N CYS A 65 2.95 -25.92 -18.48
CA CYS A 65 2.57 -24.54 -18.69
C CYS A 65 3.83 -23.64 -18.68
N ASP A 66 3.88 -22.68 -19.59
CA ASP A 66 5.00 -21.75 -19.75
C ASP A 66 4.90 -20.57 -18.76
N TYR A 67 3.67 -20.20 -18.42
CA TYR A 67 3.34 -19.11 -17.52
C TYR A 67 2.00 -19.37 -16.84
N ILE A 68 1.70 -18.58 -15.83
CA ILE A 68 0.49 -18.73 -15.02
C ILE A 68 -0.25 -17.41 -14.82
N VAL A 69 -1.50 -17.51 -14.48
CA VAL A 69 -2.26 -16.46 -13.79
C VAL A 69 -2.73 -17.01 -12.45
N TRP A 70 -2.35 -16.39 -11.34
CA TRP A 70 -3.03 -16.58 -10.07
C TRP A 70 -4.32 -15.80 -10.11
N HIS A 71 -5.45 -16.48 -9.96
CA HIS A 71 -6.75 -15.92 -10.26
C HIS A 71 -7.77 -16.26 -9.18
N ASP A 72 -8.39 -15.26 -8.61
CA ASP A 72 -9.46 -15.48 -7.65
C ASP A 72 -10.73 -15.93 -8.36
N ILE A 73 -11.43 -16.91 -7.78
CA ILE A 73 -12.55 -17.60 -8.43
C ILE A 73 -13.78 -16.72 -8.68
N ASP A 74 -13.89 -15.60 -7.97
CA ASP A 74 -14.98 -14.64 -8.07
C ASP A 74 -14.75 -13.53 -9.10
N MET A 75 -13.58 -13.47 -9.72
CA MET A 75 -13.22 -12.46 -10.71
C MET A 75 -13.51 -12.98 -12.12
N ILE A 76 -14.42 -12.35 -12.84
CA ILE A 76 -14.76 -12.69 -14.22
C ILE A 76 -14.35 -11.53 -15.14
N PRO A 77 -13.45 -11.74 -16.13
CA PRO A 77 -13.07 -10.69 -17.07
C PRO A 77 -14.27 -10.27 -17.93
N GLU A 78 -14.45 -8.96 -18.08
CA GLU A 78 -15.51 -8.40 -18.92
C GLU A 78 -15.06 -8.31 -20.38
N GLU A 79 -15.98 -8.57 -21.30
CA GLU A 79 -15.74 -8.38 -22.74
C GLU A 79 -15.40 -6.90 -23.01
N GLY A 80 -14.32 -6.66 -23.78
CA GLY A 80 -13.81 -5.30 -24.02
C GLY A 80 -13.17 -4.61 -22.80
N GLY A 81 -13.08 -5.30 -21.67
CA GLY A 81 -12.54 -4.77 -20.42
C GLY A 81 -11.01 -4.67 -20.34
N GLY A 82 -10.27 -5.11 -21.37
CA GLY A 82 -8.82 -4.94 -21.46
C GLY A 82 -7.96 -5.92 -20.64
N ALA A 83 -8.54 -6.89 -19.94
CA ALA A 83 -7.74 -7.86 -19.15
C ALA A 83 -6.84 -8.70 -20.07
N ASP A 84 -5.54 -8.52 -19.96
CA ASP A 84 -4.52 -9.12 -20.82
C ASP A 84 -3.84 -10.32 -20.17
N TYR A 85 -4.23 -11.52 -20.57
CA TYR A 85 -3.69 -12.80 -20.11
C TYR A 85 -2.50 -13.30 -20.96
N SER A 86 -1.94 -12.49 -21.84
CA SER A 86 -0.79 -12.88 -22.63
C SER A 86 0.48 -13.07 -21.79
N PHE A 87 1.49 -13.73 -22.35
CA PHE A 87 2.76 -13.98 -21.66
C PHE A 87 3.41 -12.66 -21.19
N PRO A 88 3.79 -12.53 -19.91
CA PRO A 88 4.42 -11.33 -19.38
C PRO A 88 5.94 -11.36 -19.61
N THR A 89 6.45 -10.51 -20.49
CA THR A 89 7.86 -10.53 -20.90
C THR A 89 8.81 -9.93 -19.88
N GLU A 90 8.49 -8.74 -19.38
CA GLU A 90 9.40 -7.97 -18.52
C GLU A 90 9.01 -8.03 -17.04
N HIS A 91 7.74 -7.79 -16.75
CA HIS A 91 7.21 -7.68 -15.40
C HIS A 91 5.97 -8.55 -15.23
N PRO A 92 5.74 -9.12 -14.02
CA PRO A 92 4.44 -9.67 -13.66
C PRO A 92 3.33 -8.65 -13.90
N ARG A 93 2.20 -9.09 -14.43
CA ARG A 93 1.12 -8.19 -14.86
C ARG A 93 -0.10 -8.30 -13.97
N HIS A 94 -0.49 -7.21 -13.32
CA HIS A 94 -1.76 -7.11 -12.61
C HIS A 94 -2.88 -6.77 -13.59
N ILE A 95 -3.88 -7.63 -13.70
CA ILE A 95 -4.99 -7.52 -14.67
C ILE A 95 -6.36 -7.31 -14.03
N ALA A 96 -6.49 -7.42 -12.71
CA ALA A 96 -7.72 -7.12 -11.97
C ALA A 96 -7.68 -5.68 -11.41
N THR A 97 -7.60 -4.68 -12.28
CA THR A 97 -7.38 -3.28 -11.90
C THR A 97 -8.67 -2.46 -11.80
N LYS A 98 -9.75 -2.92 -12.41
CA LYS A 98 -11.09 -2.30 -12.38
C LYS A 98 -12.12 -3.35 -11.98
N ILE A 99 -12.46 -3.39 -10.69
CA ILE A 99 -13.32 -4.43 -10.12
C ILE A 99 -14.72 -3.86 -9.87
N SER A 100 -15.76 -4.53 -10.34
CA SER A 100 -17.15 -4.05 -10.22
C SER A 100 -17.60 -3.79 -8.77
N GLN A 101 -17.19 -4.64 -7.84
CA GLN A 101 -17.49 -4.49 -6.41
C GLN A 101 -16.86 -3.22 -5.80
N MET A 102 -15.92 -2.60 -6.50
CA MET A 102 -15.20 -1.37 -6.11
C MET A 102 -15.49 -0.22 -7.08
N ASP A 103 -16.66 -0.19 -7.69
CA ASP A 103 -17.03 0.81 -8.68
C ASP A 103 -16.01 0.97 -9.81
N TYR A 104 -15.38 -0.13 -10.21
CA TYR A 104 -14.31 -0.18 -11.23
C TYR A 104 -13.09 0.69 -10.89
N LYS A 105 -12.76 0.81 -9.61
CA LYS A 105 -11.56 1.47 -9.09
C LYS A 105 -10.64 0.47 -8.41
N LEU A 106 -9.39 0.86 -8.21
CA LEU A 106 -8.47 0.09 -7.37
C LEU A 106 -8.93 0.14 -5.91
N LYS A 107 -8.73 -0.96 -5.19
CA LYS A 107 -9.03 -1.04 -3.76
C LYS A 107 -8.13 -0.10 -2.94
N TYR A 108 -6.88 -0.06 -3.29
CA TYR A 108 -5.84 0.84 -2.75
C TYR A 108 -4.65 0.85 -3.71
N HIS A 109 -3.74 1.81 -3.50
CA HIS A 109 -2.67 2.14 -4.44
C HIS A 109 -1.74 0.96 -4.78
N GLU A 110 -1.32 0.16 -3.80
CA GLU A 110 -0.44 -1.01 -3.99
C GLU A 110 -1.19 -2.32 -4.22
N TYR A 111 -2.52 -2.29 -4.41
CA TYR A 111 -3.30 -3.50 -4.60
C TYR A 111 -2.77 -4.38 -5.73
N PHE A 112 -2.48 -5.64 -5.43
CA PHE A 112 -1.91 -6.61 -6.35
C PHE A 112 -2.65 -7.97 -6.30
N GLY A 113 -3.94 -7.93 -6.01
CA GLY A 113 -4.81 -9.09 -5.86
C GLY A 113 -5.76 -9.32 -7.02
N GLY A 114 -6.63 -10.29 -6.88
CA GLY A 114 -7.68 -10.65 -7.83
C GLY A 114 -7.21 -11.50 -9.01
N ALA A 115 -6.34 -10.95 -9.87
CA ALA A 115 -5.72 -11.71 -10.97
C ALA A 115 -4.37 -11.11 -11.36
N VAL A 116 -3.32 -11.91 -11.32
CA VAL A 116 -1.93 -11.52 -11.63
C VAL A 116 -1.25 -12.57 -12.50
N VAL A 117 -0.62 -12.13 -13.60
CA VAL A 117 0.02 -13.00 -14.59
C VAL A 117 1.54 -13.00 -14.37
N PHE A 118 2.14 -14.19 -14.32
CA PHE A 118 3.57 -14.40 -14.09
C PHE A 118 4.17 -15.39 -15.08
N SER A 119 5.36 -15.12 -15.59
CA SER A 119 6.18 -16.15 -16.25
C SER A 119 6.76 -17.11 -15.20
N LYS A 120 7.18 -18.29 -15.64
CA LYS A 120 7.87 -19.26 -14.77
C LYS A 120 9.09 -18.65 -14.09
N GLU A 121 9.92 -17.92 -14.86
CA GLU A 121 11.10 -17.23 -14.32
C GLU A 121 10.74 -16.21 -13.22
N GLN A 122 9.67 -15.43 -13.43
CA GLN A 122 9.21 -14.43 -12.45
C GLN A 122 8.71 -15.09 -11.16
N VAL A 123 8.01 -16.25 -11.28
CA VAL A 123 7.60 -17.04 -10.10
C VAL A 123 8.82 -17.60 -9.36
N GLU A 124 9.83 -18.10 -10.08
CA GLU A 124 11.04 -18.64 -9.48
C GLU A 124 11.85 -17.60 -8.72
N LYS A 125 11.95 -16.37 -9.25
CA LYS A 125 12.63 -15.23 -8.63
C LYS A 125 11.91 -14.74 -7.38
N THR A 126 10.62 -14.51 -7.47
CA THR A 126 9.80 -14.05 -6.33
C THR A 126 9.50 -15.16 -5.32
N ASN A 127 9.73 -16.41 -5.67
CA ASN A 127 9.34 -17.61 -4.92
C ASN A 127 7.82 -17.70 -4.65
N GLY A 128 6.99 -17.06 -5.49
CA GLY A 128 5.54 -17.08 -5.39
C GLY A 128 4.99 -16.40 -4.13
N TYR A 129 3.83 -16.84 -3.68
CA TYR A 129 3.19 -16.35 -2.46
C TYR A 129 3.87 -16.85 -1.19
N SER A 130 3.73 -16.13 -0.09
CA SER A 130 4.03 -16.65 1.24
C SER A 130 3.04 -17.74 1.65
N ASN A 131 3.53 -18.80 2.32
CA ASN A 131 2.70 -19.87 2.88
C ASN A 131 2.23 -19.58 4.32
N ASP A 132 2.61 -18.44 4.88
CA ASP A 132 2.40 -18.10 6.29
C ASP A 132 1.09 -17.37 6.59
N TYR A 133 0.34 -16.93 5.56
CA TYR A 133 -0.90 -16.20 5.74
C TYR A 133 -2.10 -17.14 5.71
N TRP A 134 -2.78 -17.25 6.84
CA TRP A 134 -3.94 -18.09 7.01
C TRP A 134 -5.20 -17.24 7.10
N ASP A 135 -6.32 -17.70 6.51
CA ASP A 135 -7.59 -17.03 6.41
C ASP A 135 -7.53 -15.83 5.46
N TRP A 136 -7.59 -14.60 5.92
CA TRP A 136 -7.74 -13.44 5.05
C TRP A 136 -6.67 -12.37 5.29
N GLY A 137 -6.05 -11.91 4.19
CA GLY A 137 -5.27 -10.68 4.11
C GLY A 137 -3.76 -10.85 4.15
N MET A 138 -3.10 -9.90 3.54
CA MET A 138 -1.65 -9.68 3.44
C MET A 138 -0.89 -10.56 2.45
N GLU A 139 -1.45 -11.61 1.92
CA GLU A 139 -0.78 -12.46 0.95
C GLU A 139 -0.48 -11.73 -0.36
N ASP A 140 -1.41 -10.91 -0.84
CA ASP A 140 -1.26 -10.12 -2.07
C ASP A 140 -0.25 -8.97 -1.89
N ASP A 141 -0.27 -8.32 -0.73
CA ASP A 141 0.68 -7.26 -0.36
C ASP A 141 2.11 -7.83 -0.24
N ASP A 142 2.27 -9.03 0.34
CA ASP A 142 3.55 -9.74 0.43
C ASP A 142 4.07 -10.10 -0.97
N LEU A 143 3.21 -10.60 -1.87
CA LEU A 143 3.60 -10.91 -3.24
C LEU A 143 4.04 -9.65 -4.00
N PHE A 144 3.29 -8.55 -3.88
CA PHE A 144 3.70 -7.28 -4.47
C PHE A 144 5.09 -6.87 -3.98
N TRP A 145 5.35 -7.02 -2.70
CA TRP A 145 6.62 -6.69 -2.10
C TRP A 145 7.78 -7.55 -2.61
N ARG A 146 7.55 -8.86 -2.83
CA ARG A 146 8.51 -9.75 -3.47
C ARG A 146 8.84 -9.29 -4.89
N CYS A 147 7.82 -8.89 -5.64
CA CYS A 147 8.01 -8.29 -6.97
C CYS A 147 8.86 -7.02 -6.89
N TYR A 148 8.59 -6.15 -5.93
CA TYR A 148 9.38 -4.95 -5.70
C TYR A 148 10.86 -5.27 -5.40
N LYS A 149 11.13 -6.23 -4.52
CA LYS A 149 12.50 -6.66 -4.17
C LYS A 149 13.26 -7.25 -5.38
N GLU A 150 12.57 -7.89 -6.29
CA GLU A 150 13.15 -8.44 -7.53
C GLU A 150 13.17 -7.42 -8.69
N GLY A 151 12.79 -6.17 -8.46
CA GLY A 151 12.77 -5.11 -9.47
C GLY A 151 11.60 -5.18 -10.44
N TYR A 152 10.58 -5.99 -10.15
CA TYR A 152 9.37 -6.13 -10.98
C TYR A 152 8.31 -5.08 -10.67
N THR A 153 8.64 -3.83 -10.88
CA THR A 153 7.70 -2.71 -10.72
C THR A 153 7.80 -1.76 -11.90
N ASN A 154 6.81 -0.90 -12.09
CA ASN A 154 6.87 0.15 -13.12
C ASN A 154 7.95 1.21 -12.82
N ASP A 155 8.65 1.07 -11.72
CA ASP A 155 9.61 2.05 -11.29
C ASP A 155 10.98 1.79 -11.92
N THR A 156 11.17 2.35 -13.10
CA THR A 156 12.51 2.43 -13.74
C THR A 156 13.52 3.18 -12.87
N TYR A 157 13.05 3.92 -11.88
CA TYR A 157 13.89 4.67 -10.95
C TYR A 157 14.59 3.79 -9.91
N LEU A 158 14.03 2.66 -9.53
CA LEU A 158 14.68 1.68 -8.65
C LEU A 158 15.95 1.09 -9.27
N LEU A 159 16.06 1.15 -10.59
CA LEU A 159 17.29 0.80 -11.32
C LEU A 159 18.32 1.93 -11.28
N GLN A 160 17.96 3.11 -10.73
CA GLN A 160 18.87 4.24 -10.64
C GLN A 160 19.85 4.08 -9.48
N LYS A 161 20.96 4.78 -9.63
CA LYS A 161 22.06 4.78 -8.66
C LYS A 161 21.56 5.26 -7.29
N ALA A 162 21.87 4.50 -6.26
CA ALA A 162 21.65 4.95 -4.89
C ALA A 162 22.46 6.25 -4.63
N ILE A 163 21.88 7.15 -3.87
CA ILE A 163 22.52 8.40 -3.47
C ILE A 163 22.78 8.39 -1.97
N LYS A 164 23.91 8.97 -1.58
CA LYS A 164 24.14 9.25 -0.16
C LYS A 164 23.18 10.31 0.29
N GLN A 165 22.38 9.99 1.31
CA GLN A 165 21.38 10.89 1.86
C GLN A 165 21.49 10.91 3.38
N LYS A 166 21.62 12.10 3.94
CA LYS A 166 21.47 12.32 5.38
C LYS A 166 20.01 12.40 5.77
N TYR A 167 19.70 11.89 6.94
CA TYR A 167 18.35 11.88 7.48
C TYR A 167 18.36 11.97 9.00
N LEU A 168 17.24 12.41 9.55
CA LEU A 168 16.99 12.45 10.98
C LEU A 168 16.24 11.23 11.42
N SER A 169 16.73 10.55 12.46
CA SER A 169 16.06 9.42 13.11
C SER A 169 15.28 9.88 14.32
N PHE A 170 14.03 9.48 14.38
CA PHE A 170 13.08 9.78 15.46
C PHE A 170 12.77 8.49 16.23
N ASN A 171 12.92 8.53 17.56
CA ASN A 171 12.86 7.35 18.42
C ASN A 171 11.45 6.92 18.85
N GLY A 172 10.43 7.75 18.58
CA GLY A 172 9.05 7.49 18.98
C GLY A 172 8.73 7.79 20.44
N CYS A 173 9.63 8.45 21.17
CA CYS A 173 9.48 8.74 22.61
C CYS A 173 9.53 10.23 22.93
N ASP A 174 10.53 10.93 22.40
CA ASP A 174 10.80 12.34 22.73
C ASP A 174 11.53 13.11 21.63
N SER A 175 11.85 12.45 20.51
CA SER A 175 12.52 13.09 19.38
C SER A 175 11.61 14.11 18.69
N THR A 176 12.12 15.32 18.49
CA THR A 176 11.41 16.39 17.77
C THR A 176 12.37 17.37 17.13
N VAL A 177 11.96 17.97 16.02
CA VAL A 177 12.64 19.08 15.36
C VAL A 177 11.63 20.21 15.12
N LYS A 178 12.03 21.45 15.40
CA LYS A 178 11.22 22.65 15.20
C LYS A 178 11.73 23.44 14.00
N ILE A 179 10.89 23.63 13.01
CA ILE A 179 11.17 24.52 11.88
C ILE A 179 10.52 25.88 12.22
N PRO A 180 11.31 26.96 12.39
CA PRO A 180 10.75 28.27 12.68
C PRO A 180 9.83 28.77 11.56
N TYR A 181 8.74 29.38 11.93
CA TYR A 181 7.87 30.07 10.98
C TYR A 181 8.58 31.34 10.49
N SER A 182 9.08 31.29 9.29
CA SER A 182 9.72 32.44 8.64
C SER A 182 8.70 33.29 7.89
N ARG A 183 9.12 34.51 7.48
CA ARG A 183 8.30 35.36 6.60
C ARG A 183 8.05 34.75 5.23
N ASP A 184 8.84 33.75 4.85
CA ASP A 184 8.73 33.06 3.56
C ASP A 184 7.59 32.02 3.57
N ILE A 185 7.19 31.53 4.75
CA ILE A 185 6.06 30.63 4.92
C ILE A 185 4.78 31.43 5.01
N LYS A 186 4.19 31.79 3.85
CA LYS A 186 3.04 32.72 3.79
C LYS A 186 1.68 32.02 3.75
N ASN A 187 1.63 30.88 3.07
CA ASN A 187 0.37 30.21 2.72
C ASN A 187 0.11 28.95 3.54
N ILE A 188 1.14 28.34 4.12
CA ILE A 188 0.98 27.14 4.94
C ILE A 188 0.49 27.53 6.32
N PRO A 189 -0.62 26.96 6.85
CA PRO A 189 -1.54 26.05 6.17
C PRO A 189 -2.82 26.74 5.65
N SER A 190 -2.86 28.04 5.50
CA SER A 190 -4.10 28.81 5.38
C SER A 190 -4.60 29.08 3.95
N ARG A 191 -3.77 28.87 2.95
CA ARG A 191 -4.08 29.09 1.54
C ARG A 191 -3.55 27.92 0.69
N SER A 192 -3.59 28.09 -0.64
CA SER A 192 -2.98 27.09 -1.54
C SER A 192 -1.50 26.90 -1.20
N HIS A 193 -1.11 25.66 -0.96
CA HIS A 193 0.25 25.29 -0.62
C HIS A 193 0.52 23.81 -0.94
N THR A 194 1.78 23.44 -0.93
CA THR A 194 2.21 22.06 -1.05
C THR A 194 3.22 21.74 0.05
N ILE A 195 3.11 20.57 0.65
CA ILE A 195 4.14 20.00 1.53
C ILE A 195 4.54 18.63 1.00
N SER A 196 5.84 18.38 0.94
CA SER A 196 6.40 17.10 0.53
C SER A 196 7.46 16.63 1.51
N VAL A 197 7.36 15.37 1.96
CA VAL A 197 8.27 14.79 2.94
C VAL A 197 8.79 13.46 2.41
N LEU A 198 10.11 13.29 2.37
CA LEU A 198 10.75 12.00 2.16
C LEU A 198 11.00 11.37 3.51
N CYS A 199 10.27 10.31 3.83
CA CYS A 199 10.37 9.63 5.13
C CYS A 199 10.18 8.13 5.00
N ARG A 200 10.52 7.42 6.07
CA ARG A 200 10.12 6.02 6.30
C ARG A 200 9.62 5.88 7.75
N ALA A 201 8.52 5.16 7.92
CA ALA A 201 7.91 4.94 9.22
C ALA A 201 8.20 3.51 9.71
N PHE A 202 8.56 3.37 10.98
CA PHE A 202 8.71 2.09 11.65
C PHE A 202 7.49 1.77 12.50
N GLN A 203 7.43 0.56 13.06
CA GLN A 203 6.37 0.22 14.01
C GLN A 203 6.38 1.21 15.18
N GLN A 204 5.24 1.85 15.38
CA GLN A 204 5.08 2.80 16.46
C GLN A 204 4.99 2.04 17.81
N PRO A 205 5.45 2.63 18.91
CA PRO A 205 5.42 1.97 20.23
C PRO A 205 3.98 1.66 20.65
N ASP A 206 3.68 0.40 20.96
CA ASP A 206 2.33 -0.06 21.37
C ASP A 206 1.86 0.51 22.73
N LYS A 207 2.71 1.22 23.45
CA LYS A 207 2.51 1.58 24.86
C LYS A 207 2.52 3.06 25.19
N GLN A 208 2.19 3.93 24.28
CA GLN A 208 1.75 5.23 24.76
C GLN A 208 0.33 5.04 25.32
N LYS A 209 0.23 4.83 26.62
CA LYS A 209 -1.05 4.87 27.35
C LYS A 209 -1.62 6.27 27.18
N ILE A 210 -2.43 6.42 26.15
CA ILE A 210 -3.19 7.65 25.98
C ILE A 210 -4.37 7.51 26.94
N HIS A 211 -4.32 8.24 28.01
CA HIS A 211 -5.53 8.55 28.76
C HIS A 211 -6.38 9.48 27.88
N LEU A 212 -7.12 8.90 26.95
CA LEU A 212 -8.22 9.57 26.32
C LEU A 212 -9.34 9.65 27.37
N ILE A 213 -9.58 10.85 27.86
CA ILE A 213 -10.76 11.15 28.66
C ILE A 213 -11.97 10.88 27.75
N GLY A 214 -12.66 9.80 28.01
CA GLY A 214 -14.08 9.69 27.70
C GLY A 214 -14.56 8.94 26.48
N ASP A 215 -13.75 8.17 25.72
CA ASP A 215 -14.31 7.41 24.62
C ASP A 215 -13.71 6.00 24.46
N ASN A 216 -14.63 5.04 24.27
CA ASN A 216 -14.32 3.62 24.01
C ASN A 216 -13.71 3.34 22.64
N ASP A 217 -13.30 4.38 21.88
CA ASP A 217 -12.74 4.30 20.54
C ASP A 217 -11.25 4.63 20.49
N ALA A 218 -10.45 4.11 21.40
CA ALA A 218 -8.97 4.15 21.36
C ALA A 218 -8.36 3.41 20.12
N LYS A 219 -9.08 3.37 18.99
CA LYS A 219 -8.68 2.61 17.81
C LYS A 219 -7.63 3.31 16.96
N TYR A 220 -7.47 4.64 17.03
CA TYR A 220 -6.61 5.37 16.11
C TYR A 220 -5.71 6.34 16.84
N VAL A 221 -4.45 5.95 16.98
CA VAL A 221 -3.38 6.82 17.50
C VAL A 221 -2.59 7.32 16.32
N GLU A 222 -2.37 8.62 16.25
CA GLU A 222 -1.58 9.26 15.21
C GLU A 222 -0.22 9.69 15.74
N TYR A 223 0.81 9.40 14.96
CA TYR A 223 2.19 9.73 15.23
C TYR A 223 2.65 10.75 14.19
N PRO A 224 2.77 12.04 14.54
CA PRO A 224 3.01 13.08 13.56
C PRO A 224 4.39 13.01 12.92
N ILE A 225 4.42 12.96 11.61
CA ILE A 225 5.62 13.14 10.79
C ILE A 225 5.93 14.63 10.69
N LEU A 226 4.92 15.41 10.35
CA LEU A 226 4.96 16.88 10.30
C LEU A 226 3.67 17.44 10.85
N ARG A 227 3.74 18.43 11.72
CA ARG A 227 2.57 19.10 12.30
C ARG A 227 2.73 20.60 12.40
N VAL A 228 1.65 21.31 12.08
CA VAL A 228 1.49 22.72 12.40
C VAL A 228 0.58 22.81 13.62
N PRO A 229 1.08 23.30 14.78
CA PRO A 229 0.30 23.35 16.02
C PRO A 229 -0.86 24.32 15.93
N GLY A 230 -1.87 24.06 16.77
CA GLY A 230 -3.01 24.96 16.93
C GLY A 230 -4.32 24.36 16.47
N TYR A 231 -4.34 23.67 15.36
CA TYR A 231 -5.48 22.89 14.89
C TYR A 231 -4.98 21.83 13.90
N ASP A 232 -5.09 20.62 14.22
CA ASP A 232 -4.78 19.36 13.55
C ASP A 232 -4.42 19.40 12.04
N TYR A 233 -3.51 20.28 11.63
CA TYR A 233 -2.91 20.21 10.31
C TYR A 233 -1.60 19.45 10.38
N GLY A 234 -1.53 18.35 9.68
CA GLY A 234 -0.30 17.56 9.66
C GLY A 234 -0.37 16.28 8.85
N LEU A 235 0.82 15.78 8.60
CA LEU A 235 1.06 14.45 8.09
C LEU A 235 1.38 13.54 9.26
N SER A 236 0.71 12.40 9.36
CA SER A 236 0.88 11.46 10.46
C SER A 236 0.98 10.03 9.95
N PHE A 237 1.54 9.15 10.78
CA PHE A 237 1.48 7.72 10.63
C PHE A 237 0.66 7.17 11.79
N ASN A 238 -0.38 6.42 11.54
CA ASN A 238 -1.25 5.94 12.60
C ASN A 238 -0.94 4.50 13.03
N ASN A 239 -1.52 4.07 14.15
CA ASN A 239 -1.36 2.71 14.67
C ASN A 239 -1.97 1.61 13.78
N SER A 240 -2.85 1.98 12.83
CA SER A 240 -3.32 1.10 11.75
C SER A 240 -2.39 1.08 10.55
N ARG A 241 -1.20 1.69 10.68
CA ARG A 241 -0.14 1.74 9.67
C ARG A 241 -0.58 2.42 8.37
N ALA A 242 -1.37 3.43 8.52
CA ALA A 242 -1.76 4.31 7.43
C ALA A 242 -1.09 5.67 7.57
N LEU A 243 -0.66 6.20 6.44
CA LEU A 243 -0.29 7.60 6.33
C LEU A 243 -1.57 8.43 6.28
N SER A 244 -1.62 9.50 7.00
CA SER A 244 -2.78 10.38 7.03
C SER A 244 -2.39 11.84 6.88
N LEU A 245 -3.24 12.58 6.20
CA LEU A 245 -3.28 14.03 6.23
C LEU A 245 -4.50 14.45 7.02
N GLN A 246 -4.31 15.41 7.91
CA GLN A 246 -5.40 16.04 8.63
C GLN A 246 -5.33 17.56 8.48
N PHE A 247 -6.49 18.19 8.34
CA PHE A 247 -6.64 19.64 8.41
C PHE A 247 -8.05 20.03 8.80
N TRP A 248 -8.18 21.22 9.39
CA TRP A 248 -9.44 21.83 9.72
C TRP A 248 -9.73 23.03 8.81
N ASN A 249 -10.97 23.19 8.43
CA ASN A 249 -11.43 24.40 7.77
C ASN A 249 -12.10 25.37 8.78
N MET A 250 -12.50 26.55 8.30
CA MET A 250 -13.15 27.56 9.14
C MET A 250 -14.50 27.13 9.74
N PHE A 251 -15.09 26.06 9.26
CA PHE A 251 -16.32 25.48 9.81
C PHE A 251 -16.04 24.39 10.84
N HIS A 252 -14.80 24.24 11.28
CA HIS A 252 -14.34 23.18 12.18
C HIS A 252 -14.65 21.78 11.67
N GLN A 253 -14.71 21.61 10.34
CA GLN A 253 -14.83 20.28 9.75
C GLN A 253 -13.45 19.64 9.72
N HIS A 254 -13.36 18.48 10.33
CA HIS A 254 -12.17 17.64 10.31
C HIS A 254 -12.11 16.88 8.98
N ASN A 255 -11.09 17.18 8.20
CA ASN A 255 -10.85 16.54 6.91
C ASN A 255 -9.61 15.66 7.05
N TYR A 256 -9.68 14.44 6.57
CA TYR A 256 -8.54 13.53 6.59
C TYR A 256 -8.54 12.60 5.39
N MET A 257 -7.35 12.26 4.94
CA MET A 257 -7.09 11.25 3.90
C MET A 257 -6.13 10.21 4.45
N TRP A 258 -6.30 8.95 4.04
CA TRP A 258 -5.47 7.86 4.47
C TRP A 258 -4.92 7.07 3.29
N VAL A 259 -3.68 6.64 3.43
CA VAL A 259 -3.04 5.67 2.55
C VAL A 259 -2.45 4.58 3.41
N LYS A 260 -2.84 3.34 3.16
CA LYS A 260 -2.20 2.20 3.83
C LYS A 260 -0.75 2.08 3.37
N ARG A 261 0.17 2.06 4.34
CA ARG A 261 1.58 1.83 4.12
C ARG A 261 2.12 0.97 5.26
N TYR A 262 2.55 -0.24 4.94
CA TYR A 262 2.96 -1.23 5.96
C TYR A 262 4.45 -1.48 5.99
N ASP A 263 5.20 -0.93 5.05
CA ASP A 263 6.62 -1.12 4.90
C ASP A 263 7.43 -0.03 5.59
N SER A 264 8.66 -0.35 5.94
CA SER A 264 9.62 0.60 6.48
C SER A 264 10.47 1.23 5.37
N GLN A 265 9.89 1.41 4.18
CA GLN A 265 10.61 1.93 3.04
C GLN A 265 10.53 3.43 2.92
N TRP A 266 11.57 4.03 2.36
CA TRP A 266 11.55 5.43 1.99
C TRP A 266 10.37 5.73 1.06
N SER A 267 9.64 6.77 1.37
CA SER A 267 8.44 7.18 0.63
C SER A 267 8.36 8.69 0.55
N TRP A 268 8.05 9.19 -0.63
CA TRP A 268 7.62 10.57 -0.81
C TRP A 268 6.15 10.70 -0.48
N LEU A 269 5.87 11.51 0.52
CA LEU A 269 4.52 11.92 0.86
C LEU A 269 4.34 13.36 0.43
N THR A 270 3.43 13.63 -0.47
CA THR A 270 3.14 14.98 -0.91
C THR A 270 1.66 15.27 -0.75
N VAL A 271 1.38 16.43 -0.17
CA VAL A 271 0.05 16.97 -0.02
C VAL A 271 -0.02 18.29 -0.75
N VAL A 272 -1.00 18.42 -1.63
CA VAL A 272 -1.30 19.66 -2.34
C VAL A 272 -2.65 20.15 -1.89
N ILE A 273 -2.68 21.31 -1.30
CA ILE A 273 -3.92 22.01 -0.95
C ILE A 273 -4.15 23.11 -1.99
N ASP A 274 -5.21 22.99 -2.75
CA ASP A 274 -5.67 24.04 -3.65
C ASP A 274 -6.89 24.74 -3.06
N ASP A 275 -6.64 25.90 -2.46
CA ASP A 275 -7.69 26.72 -1.83
C ASP A 275 -8.59 27.42 -2.87
N ILE A 276 -8.19 27.43 -4.15
CA ILE A 276 -8.98 28.01 -5.24
C ILE A 276 -10.04 27.01 -5.69
N SER A 277 -9.63 25.79 -6.05
CA SER A 277 -10.55 24.70 -6.45
C SER A 277 -11.20 23.99 -5.26
N LYS A 278 -10.78 24.31 -4.01
CA LYS A 278 -11.23 23.65 -2.77
C LYS A 278 -10.97 22.14 -2.76
N LYS A 279 -9.79 21.74 -3.25
CA LYS A 279 -9.37 20.36 -3.29
C LYS A 279 -8.05 20.13 -2.56
N ALA A 280 -8.00 19.03 -1.84
CA ALA A 280 -6.77 18.52 -1.24
C ALA A 280 -6.39 17.22 -1.95
N HIS A 281 -5.17 17.17 -2.48
CA HIS A 281 -4.63 16.02 -3.18
C HIS A 281 -3.53 15.38 -2.35
N PHE A 282 -3.52 14.06 -2.32
CA PHE A 282 -2.51 13.28 -1.61
C PHE A 282 -1.76 12.37 -2.57
N TYR A 283 -0.45 12.47 -2.57
CA TYR A 283 0.42 11.68 -3.45
C TYR A 283 1.38 10.82 -2.64
N LEU A 284 1.55 9.59 -3.10
CA LEU A 284 2.56 8.68 -2.64
C LEU A 284 3.54 8.43 -3.79
N ASN A 285 4.82 8.72 -3.56
CA ASN A 285 5.88 8.55 -4.56
C ASN A 285 5.56 9.19 -5.92
N GLY A 286 5.00 10.39 -5.91
CA GLY A 286 4.67 11.17 -7.10
C GLY A 286 3.39 10.77 -7.83
N THR A 287 2.66 9.77 -7.34
CA THR A 287 1.37 9.35 -7.91
C THR A 287 0.23 9.69 -6.98
N GLU A 288 -0.83 10.30 -7.50
CA GLU A 288 -2.01 10.61 -6.71
C GLU A 288 -2.68 9.33 -6.22
N VAL A 289 -3.05 9.32 -4.95
CA VAL A 289 -3.64 8.15 -4.31
C VAL A 289 -5.13 8.10 -4.57
N ASP A 290 -5.55 7.24 -5.48
CA ASP A 290 -6.96 6.94 -5.72
C ASP A 290 -7.39 5.75 -4.84
N SER A 291 -7.74 6.01 -3.58
CA SER A 291 -8.23 4.95 -2.71
C SER A 291 -9.64 5.24 -2.20
N LYS A 292 -10.63 4.56 -2.77
CA LYS A 292 -11.95 4.36 -2.15
C LYS A 292 -12.00 3.12 -1.25
N GLY A 293 -10.87 2.60 -0.86
CA GLY A 293 -10.77 1.38 -0.08
C GLY A 293 -11.07 1.61 1.40
N GLY A 294 -12.33 1.66 1.79
CA GLY A 294 -12.86 1.34 3.13
C GLY A 294 -12.38 2.15 4.35
N TYR A 295 -11.31 2.93 4.24
CA TYR A 295 -10.72 3.69 5.34
C TYR A 295 -10.14 5.00 4.82
N GLY A 296 -10.94 6.06 4.83
CA GLY A 296 -10.52 7.41 4.49
C GLY A 296 -11.24 8.00 3.26
N SER A 297 -11.07 9.29 3.06
CA SER A 297 -11.61 10.01 1.91
C SER A 297 -10.73 9.80 0.68
N PRO A 298 -11.30 9.68 -0.53
CA PRO A 298 -10.52 9.58 -1.76
C PRO A 298 -9.74 10.88 -2.02
N SER A 299 -8.61 10.78 -2.72
CA SER A 299 -7.98 11.95 -3.34
C SER A 299 -8.59 12.17 -4.74
N PRO A 300 -8.90 13.41 -5.17
CA PRO A 300 -8.90 14.60 -4.32
C PRO A 300 -10.05 14.62 -3.32
N LEU A 301 -9.76 15.14 -2.13
CA LEU A 301 -10.76 15.44 -1.11
C LEU A 301 -11.30 16.85 -1.32
N GLU A 302 -12.59 16.99 -1.50
CA GLU A 302 -13.25 18.31 -1.56
C GLU A 302 -13.50 18.86 -0.16
N PHE A 303 -13.19 20.13 0.07
CA PHE A 303 -13.44 20.80 1.32
C PHE A 303 -14.16 22.15 1.12
N ASN A 304 -14.90 22.57 2.12
CA ASN A 304 -15.66 23.82 2.07
C ASN A 304 -15.00 24.92 2.91
N GLY A 305 -15.27 26.17 2.54
CA GLY A 305 -14.85 27.33 3.31
C GLY A 305 -13.39 27.71 3.12
N ARG A 306 -12.80 28.33 4.13
CA ARG A 306 -11.40 28.72 4.17
C ARG A 306 -10.63 27.82 5.12
N LEU A 307 -9.37 27.59 4.80
CA LEU A 307 -8.45 26.97 5.75
C LEU A 307 -8.20 27.95 6.91
N LEU A 308 -8.07 27.41 8.13
CA LEU A 308 -7.80 28.27 9.29
C LEU A 308 -6.35 28.75 9.23
N LYS A 309 -6.15 30.02 9.56
CA LYS A 309 -4.83 30.59 9.77
C LYS A 309 -4.45 30.40 11.23
N TYR A 310 -3.29 29.82 11.47
CA TYR A 310 -2.78 29.55 12.80
C TYR A 310 -1.70 30.52 13.20
N ASP A 311 -1.68 30.85 14.47
CA ASP A 311 -0.64 31.67 15.08
C ASP A 311 0.39 30.74 15.75
N SER A 312 1.06 29.94 14.92
CA SER A 312 2.13 29.06 15.36
C SER A 312 3.49 29.69 15.10
N LYS A 313 4.41 29.50 16.03
CA LYS A 313 5.81 29.95 15.86
C LYS A 313 6.68 28.93 15.15
N HIS A 314 6.25 27.66 15.10
CA HIS A 314 7.01 26.55 14.56
C HIS A 314 6.13 25.56 13.83
N ILE A 315 6.73 24.87 12.86
CA ILE A 315 6.27 23.59 12.32
C ILE A 315 7.09 22.51 13.02
N TYR A 316 6.45 21.45 13.49
CA TYR A 316 7.13 20.36 14.19
C TYR A 316 7.31 19.14 13.27
N LEU A 317 8.51 18.53 13.33
CA LEU A 317 8.76 17.22 12.75
C LEU A 317 8.86 16.21 13.88
N GLY A 318 8.26 15.06 13.67
CA GLY A 318 8.37 13.90 14.57
C GLY A 318 7.56 13.99 15.85
N SER A 319 6.78 15.05 16.09
CA SER A 319 6.00 15.15 17.32
C SER A 319 4.73 15.98 17.19
N SER A 320 3.77 15.75 18.10
CA SER A 320 2.56 16.56 18.27
C SER A 320 2.72 17.65 19.33
N LEU A 321 3.95 18.01 19.71
CA LEU A 321 4.19 19.02 20.72
C LEU A 321 3.39 20.31 20.43
N HIS A 322 2.80 20.83 21.47
CA HIS A 322 2.18 22.15 21.51
C HIS A 322 3.09 23.11 22.28
N GLU A 323 3.11 24.39 21.95
CA GLU A 323 3.98 25.37 22.60
C GLU A 323 3.70 25.55 24.12
N LYS A 324 2.59 24.97 24.59
CA LYS A 324 2.16 25.05 25.99
C LYS A 324 2.03 23.65 26.58
N ASN A 325 3.13 23.14 27.13
CA ASN A 325 3.20 21.92 27.96
C ASN A 325 2.27 20.78 27.56
N ASP A 326 2.79 19.81 26.84
CA ASP A 326 1.97 18.70 26.40
C ASP A 326 2.47 17.37 26.99
N SER A 327 1.95 17.03 28.18
CA SER A 327 2.17 15.72 28.78
C SER A 327 1.55 14.55 27.98
N ALA A 328 0.80 14.87 26.93
CA ALA A 328 0.14 13.96 26.01
C ALA A 328 0.77 13.96 24.62
N ALA A 329 1.94 14.57 24.42
CA ALA A 329 2.61 14.63 23.14
C ALA A 329 2.87 13.22 22.58
N LYS A 330 2.60 13.05 21.29
CA LYS A 330 2.86 11.83 20.56
C LYS A 330 4.09 12.00 19.70
N TYR A 331 4.91 10.97 19.64
CA TYR A 331 6.19 11.01 18.95
C TYR A 331 6.23 9.96 17.85
N PHE A 332 6.67 10.36 16.68
CA PHE A 332 6.87 9.50 15.52
C PHE A 332 8.12 8.65 15.69
N LYS A 333 8.04 7.38 15.30
CA LYS A 333 9.18 6.49 15.16
C LYS A 333 9.45 6.24 13.68
N GLY A 334 10.60 6.68 13.21
CA GLY A 334 10.97 6.59 11.80
C GLY A 334 12.06 7.58 11.43
N ASP A 335 12.28 7.73 10.14
CA ASP A 335 13.31 8.61 9.61
C ASP A 335 12.72 9.64 8.65
N ILE A 336 13.28 10.84 8.63
CA ILE A 336 12.90 11.95 7.73
C ILE A 336 14.17 12.46 7.04
N ALA A 337 14.21 12.41 5.70
CA ALA A 337 15.36 12.81 4.91
C ALA A 337 15.21 14.17 4.25
N ARG A 338 14.01 14.51 3.80
CA ARG A 338 13.74 15.79 3.10
C ARG A 338 12.40 16.34 3.51
N VAL A 339 12.32 17.64 3.65
CA VAL A 339 11.07 18.38 3.90
C VAL A 339 11.05 19.59 2.98
N TYR A 340 10.05 19.64 2.13
CA TYR A 340 9.82 20.75 1.22
C TYR A 340 8.44 21.34 1.42
N GLY A 341 8.32 22.66 1.26
CA GLY A 341 7.06 23.37 1.33
C GLY A 341 7.01 24.52 0.33
N TRP A 342 5.90 24.65 -0.36
CA TRP A 342 5.65 25.72 -1.34
C TRP A 342 4.43 26.55 -0.94
N ASN A 343 4.49 27.84 -1.19
CA ASN A 343 3.34 28.75 -1.00
C ASN A 343 2.32 28.68 -2.16
N ARG A 344 2.32 27.62 -2.92
CA ARG A 344 1.38 27.35 -4.00
C ARG A 344 1.02 25.87 -4.10
N ALA A 345 -0.08 25.58 -4.77
CA ALA A 345 -0.37 24.23 -5.21
C ALA A 345 0.59 23.84 -6.36
N LEU A 346 1.29 22.73 -6.22
CA LEU A 346 2.05 22.12 -7.31
C LEU A 346 1.08 21.37 -8.24
N SER A 347 1.40 21.35 -9.53
CA SER A 347 0.70 20.51 -10.49
C SER A 347 1.09 19.03 -10.34
N ASP A 348 0.24 18.12 -10.83
CA ASP A 348 0.51 16.67 -10.84
C ASP A 348 1.86 16.35 -11.50
N LYS A 349 2.21 17.07 -12.57
CA LYS A 349 3.47 16.91 -13.29
C LYS A 349 4.68 17.31 -12.43
N GLU A 350 4.57 18.38 -11.66
CA GLU A 350 5.64 18.82 -10.75
C GLU A 350 5.78 17.81 -9.60
N VAL A 351 4.68 17.39 -9.00
CA VAL A 351 4.70 16.37 -7.95
C VAL A 351 5.31 15.05 -8.45
N ALA A 352 4.93 14.59 -9.62
CA ALA A 352 5.48 13.39 -10.24
C ALA A 352 6.99 13.47 -10.52
N ASN A 353 7.53 14.68 -10.68
CA ASN A 353 8.94 14.90 -10.98
C ASN A 353 9.79 15.37 -9.79
N LEU A 354 9.25 15.51 -8.58
CA LEU A 354 10.00 15.98 -7.40
C LEU A 354 11.28 15.19 -7.10
N HIS A 355 11.34 13.93 -7.52
CA HIS A 355 12.51 13.08 -7.37
C HIS A 355 13.65 13.44 -8.35
N LYS A 356 13.37 14.16 -9.44
CA LYS A 356 14.33 14.60 -10.47
C LYS A 356 14.62 16.08 -10.38
N GLU A 357 13.60 16.88 -10.23
CA GLU A 357 13.66 18.32 -10.32
C GLU A 357 12.82 18.97 -9.23
N LEU A 358 13.45 19.84 -8.44
CA LEU A 358 12.79 20.57 -7.39
C LEU A 358 12.31 21.92 -7.94
N PRO A 359 10.98 22.19 -8.02
CA PRO A 359 10.49 23.52 -8.37
C PRO A 359 10.97 24.54 -7.34
N LEU A 360 11.68 25.57 -7.77
CA LEU A 360 12.26 26.58 -6.86
C LEU A 360 11.35 27.78 -6.67
N ASP A 361 10.38 28.01 -7.53
CA ASP A 361 9.42 29.11 -7.43
C ASP A 361 8.46 28.90 -6.26
N ASP A 362 8.31 29.95 -5.45
CA ASP A 362 7.48 29.96 -4.23
C ASP A 362 7.82 28.89 -3.18
N ILE A 363 9.04 28.31 -3.24
CA ILE A 363 9.51 27.41 -2.20
C ILE A 363 9.76 28.16 -0.89
N ALA A 364 9.14 27.69 0.18
CA ALA A 364 9.21 28.32 1.49
C ALA A 364 9.94 27.45 2.53
N ILE A 365 9.95 26.14 2.34
CA ILE A 365 10.68 25.18 3.16
C ILE A 365 11.54 24.33 2.20
N ASN A 366 12.85 24.33 2.42
CA ASN A 366 13.77 23.53 1.61
C ASN A 366 14.88 22.98 2.51
N THR A 367 14.66 21.79 3.03
CA THR A 367 15.67 21.11 3.85
C THR A 367 15.84 19.66 3.45
N ASN A 368 17.09 19.23 3.33
CA ASN A 368 17.49 17.87 3.02
C ASN A 368 18.56 17.32 3.99
N PHE A 369 18.83 18.06 5.07
CA PHE A 369 19.81 17.73 6.12
C PHE A 369 21.23 17.42 5.65
N THR A 370 21.55 17.68 4.38
CA THR A 370 22.89 17.41 3.81
C THR A 370 23.98 18.14 4.56
N ASN A 371 23.70 19.38 4.97
CA ASN A 371 24.63 20.22 5.74
C ASN A 371 24.42 20.13 7.26
N GLY A 372 23.75 19.09 7.73
CA GLY A 372 23.36 18.95 9.13
C GLY A 372 21.97 19.51 9.43
N ILE A 373 21.68 19.67 10.72
CA ILE A 373 20.45 20.30 11.18
C ILE A 373 20.71 21.81 11.23
N PRO A 374 19.89 22.63 10.58
CA PRO A 374 20.06 24.09 10.68
C PRO A 374 20.01 24.59 12.13
N GLU A 375 20.85 25.58 12.47
CA GLU A 375 20.94 26.11 13.84
C GLU A 375 19.61 26.66 14.37
N GLU A 376 18.78 27.21 13.49
CA GLU A 376 17.44 27.71 13.84
C GLU A 376 16.45 26.60 14.19
N TYR A 377 16.80 25.31 13.93
CA TYR A 377 15.98 24.19 14.29
C TYR A 377 16.35 23.66 15.67
N ILE A 378 15.46 23.81 16.63
CA ILE A 378 15.65 23.28 17.97
C ILE A 378 15.37 21.76 17.90
N THR A 379 16.40 20.97 18.11
CA THR A 379 16.30 19.51 18.10
C THR A 379 16.29 18.93 19.51
N SER A 380 15.63 17.80 19.69
CA SER A 380 15.62 17.03 20.92
C SER A 380 15.69 15.56 20.59
N ASN A 381 16.72 14.89 21.07
CA ASN A 381 16.94 13.44 20.99
C ASN A 381 16.76 12.86 19.57
N THR A 382 17.13 13.61 18.54
CA THR A 382 17.18 13.18 17.15
C THR A 382 18.61 12.89 16.73
N GLU A 383 18.81 11.80 16.01
CA GLU A 383 20.12 11.42 15.50
C GLU A 383 20.20 11.75 14.00
N LEU A 384 21.34 12.36 13.60
CA LEU A 384 21.67 12.59 12.19
C LEU A 384 22.44 11.39 11.66
N ASN A 385 21.87 10.70 10.71
CA ASN A 385 22.43 9.51 10.07
C ASN A 385 22.66 9.73 8.57
N GLU A 386 23.40 8.83 7.93
CA GLU A 386 23.64 8.84 6.50
C GLU A 386 23.61 7.41 5.95
N GLU A 387 22.93 7.20 4.85
CA GLU A 387 22.95 5.93 4.12
C GLU A 387 22.82 6.12 2.61
N GLU A 388 23.13 5.09 1.86
CA GLU A 388 22.80 5.05 0.42
C GLU A 388 21.34 4.67 0.25
N ILE A 389 20.53 5.60 -0.23
CA ILE A 389 19.12 5.37 -0.49
C ILE A 389 18.79 5.49 -1.98
N LYS A 390 17.86 4.69 -2.43
CA LYS A 390 17.18 4.91 -3.70
C LYS A 390 15.92 5.71 -3.42
N ILE A 391 15.85 6.94 -3.93
CA ILE A 391 14.68 7.80 -3.73
C ILE A 391 13.51 7.19 -4.53
N PRO A 392 12.43 6.80 -3.89
CA PRO A 392 11.33 6.15 -4.59
C PRO A 392 10.60 7.14 -5.51
N ASN A 393 10.26 6.65 -6.67
CA ASN A 393 9.27 7.23 -7.56
C ASN A 393 8.18 6.17 -7.71
N SER A 394 6.95 6.51 -7.89
CA SER A 394 5.81 5.66 -8.26
C SER A 394 6.04 4.13 -8.18
N ILE A 395 6.16 3.57 -6.97
CA ILE A 395 6.31 2.12 -6.77
C ILE A 395 4.96 1.46 -7.03
N LEU A 396 4.70 1.14 -8.29
CA LEU A 396 3.46 0.49 -8.68
C LEU A 396 3.76 -0.85 -9.34
N PRO A 397 2.95 -1.87 -9.10
CA PRO A 397 3.02 -3.07 -9.91
C PRO A 397 2.71 -2.72 -11.37
N HIS A 398 3.30 -3.47 -12.29
CA HIS A 398 2.96 -3.33 -13.69
C HIS A 398 1.47 -3.68 -13.88
N ARG A 399 0.69 -2.71 -14.35
CA ARG A 399 -0.75 -2.83 -14.49
C ARG A 399 -1.16 -2.64 -15.94
N VAL A 400 -2.11 -3.45 -16.39
CA VAL A 400 -2.90 -3.19 -17.56
C VAL A 400 -4.32 -2.90 -17.15
N GLU A 401 -4.99 -2.07 -17.91
CA GLU A 401 -6.40 -1.84 -17.72
C GLU A 401 -7.19 -3.14 -17.90
N GLY A 402 -7.78 -3.65 -16.83
CA GLY A 402 -8.52 -4.90 -16.84
C GLY A 402 -9.78 -4.79 -16.00
N LYS A 403 -10.96 -4.79 -16.66
CA LYS A 403 -12.25 -4.82 -15.99
C LYS A 403 -12.64 -6.24 -15.60
N MET A 404 -12.95 -6.41 -14.34
CA MET A 404 -13.41 -7.66 -13.74
C MET A 404 -14.77 -7.47 -13.09
N ARG A 405 -15.73 -8.31 -13.44
CA ARG A 405 -16.95 -8.46 -12.67
C ARG A 405 -16.68 -9.38 -11.48
N CYS A 406 -16.82 -8.85 -10.27
CA CYS A 406 -16.76 -9.67 -9.06
C CYS A 406 -18.10 -10.37 -8.85
N LEU A 407 -18.10 -11.68 -8.70
CA LEU A 407 -19.28 -12.45 -8.36
C LEU A 407 -19.66 -12.18 -6.91
N PRO A 408 -20.97 -12.03 -6.58
CA PRO A 408 -21.39 -11.73 -5.24
C PRO A 408 -21.02 -12.86 -4.28
N HIS A 409 -20.35 -12.51 -3.20
CA HIS A 409 -20.19 -13.41 -2.07
C HIS A 409 -21.53 -13.45 -1.29
N LYS A 410 -22.09 -14.62 -1.07
CA LYS A 410 -22.95 -14.80 0.10
C LYS A 410 -22.04 -14.63 1.30
N ASP A 411 -22.46 -13.82 2.25
CA ASP A 411 -21.83 -13.35 3.48
C ASP A 411 -20.93 -14.33 4.28
N GLU A 412 -20.09 -15.08 3.60
CA GLU A 412 -19.10 -15.99 4.17
C GLU A 412 -17.90 -15.16 4.66
N GLY A 413 -17.99 -14.72 5.84
CA GLY A 413 -17.05 -13.79 6.49
C GLY A 413 -17.78 -12.74 7.30
N LEU A 414 -19.10 -12.65 7.18
CA LEU A 414 -19.94 -11.88 8.08
C LEU A 414 -20.49 -12.81 9.17
N VAL A 415 -19.86 -12.85 10.31
CA VAL A 415 -20.50 -13.39 11.52
C VAL A 415 -21.29 -12.25 12.13
N ASN A 416 -22.64 -12.43 12.19
CA ASN A 416 -23.57 -11.43 12.71
C ASN A 416 -23.52 -10.06 11.99
N GLY A 417 -23.40 -10.06 10.64
CA GLY A 417 -23.41 -8.82 9.86
C GLY A 417 -22.13 -7.98 9.97
N LYS A 418 -21.11 -8.48 10.64
CA LYS A 418 -19.77 -7.89 10.68
C LYS A 418 -18.81 -8.83 10.00
N TRP A 419 -17.92 -8.28 9.15
CA TRP A 419 -16.78 -9.06 8.67
C TRP A 419 -16.15 -9.74 9.87
N ALA A 420 -15.96 -11.05 9.80
CA ALA A 420 -15.11 -11.76 10.73
C ALA A 420 -13.68 -11.27 10.55
N LYS A 421 -13.46 -9.99 10.81
CA LYS A 421 -12.14 -9.40 11.09
C LYS A 421 -11.75 -9.93 12.46
N GLY A 422 -11.60 -11.26 12.49
CA GLY A 422 -11.15 -11.94 13.66
C GLY A 422 -9.68 -11.62 13.92
N GLU A 423 -9.22 -12.15 15.00
CA GLU A 423 -7.81 -12.18 15.43
C GLU A 423 -6.85 -12.57 14.30
N THR A 424 -7.31 -13.35 13.29
CA THR A 424 -6.53 -13.81 12.14
C THR A 424 -6.09 -12.68 11.21
N THR A 425 -6.96 -11.72 10.84
CA THR A 425 -6.54 -10.59 9.98
C THR A 425 -5.53 -9.70 10.71
N ALA A 426 -5.77 -9.40 11.99
CA ALA A 426 -4.84 -8.64 12.80
C ALA A 426 -3.51 -9.39 13.02
N ALA A 427 -3.55 -10.73 13.10
CA ALA A 427 -2.35 -11.56 13.19
C ALA A 427 -1.55 -11.54 11.87
N ASN A 428 -2.22 -11.61 10.72
CA ASN A 428 -1.60 -11.51 9.42
C ASN A 428 -0.96 -10.12 9.20
N GLU A 429 -1.66 -9.04 9.56
CA GLU A 429 -1.11 -7.68 9.50
C GLU A 429 0.14 -7.56 10.38
N ARG A 430 0.13 -8.07 11.61
CA ARG A 430 1.30 -8.06 12.50
C ARG A 430 2.46 -8.86 11.90
N ARG A 431 2.18 -10.05 11.35
CA ARG A 431 3.17 -10.91 10.71
C ARG A 431 3.81 -10.22 9.52
N TYR A 432 3.01 -9.64 8.63
CA TYR A 432 3.48 -8.89 7.48
C TYR A 432 4.42 -7.76 7.89
N VAL A 433 4.03 -6.95 8.87
CA VAL A 433 4.86 -5.85 9.35
C VAL A 433 6.16 -6.31 9.98
N LEU A 434 6.12 -7.38 10.78
CA LEU A 434 7.35 -7.94 11.36
C LEU A 434 8.31 -8.42 10.27
N LYS A 435 7.80 -9.07 9.22
CA LYS A 435 8.59 -9.47 8.05
C LYS A 435 9.21 -8.26 7.37
N MET A 436 8.45 -7.18 7.19
CA MET A 436 8.91 -5.95 6.55
C MET A 436 9.98 -5.22 7.36
N GLN A 437 9.79 -5.08 8.66
CA GLN A 437 10.70 -4.35 9.55
C GLN A 437 12.03 -5.03 9.78
N GLN A 438 12.06 -6.36 9.72
CA GLN A 438 13.26 -7.12 9.99
C GLN A 438 14.09 -7.39 8.74
N ASP A 439 13.70 -6.81 7.60
CA ASP A 439 14.17 -7.19 6.26
C ASP A 439 14.15 -8.74 6.05
N LYS A 440 13.32 -9.41 6.85
CA LYS A 440 13.12 -10.85 6.89
C LYS A 440 11.89 -11.25 6.08
N LEU A 441 11.54 -10.49 5.04
CA LEU A 441 10.88 -11.10 3.91
C LEU A 441 11.89 -12.04 3.25
N ASN A 442 12.26 -13.09 3.98
CA ASN A 442 13.06 -14.15 3.41
C ASN A 442 12.14 -14.98 2.53
N TYR A 443 11.60 -14.33 1.49
CA TYR A 443 10.77 -15.00 0.48
C TYR A 443 11.52 -16.14 -0.21
N LYS A 444 12.84 -16.23 -0.04
CA LYS A 444 13.63 -17.37 -0.53
C LYS A 444 13.40 -18.64 0.29
N ASP A 445 13.03 -18.50 1.56
CA ASP A 445 12.76 -19.62 2.47
C ASP A 445 11.25 -19.83 2.76
N ASP A 446 10.37 -19.01 2.16
CA ASP A 446 8.92 -19.12 2.30
C ASP A 446 8.24 -18.84 0.96
N GLY A 447 7.70 -19.86 0.32
CA GLY A 447 7.03 -19.71 -0.97
C GLY A 447 6.80 -21.03 -1.70
N ILE A 448 6.72 -20.96 -3.03
CA ILE A 448 6.38 -22.12 -3.88
C ILE A 448 7.38 -23.28 -3.73
N LYS A 449 8.67 -23.00 -3.45
CA LYS A 449 9.69 -24.03 -3.26
C LYS A 449 9.56 -24.76 -1.92
N GLN A 450 9.01 -24.09 -0.90
CA GLN A 450 8.87 -24.60 0.47
C GLN A 450 7.48 -25.10 0.79
N VAL A 451 6.48 -24.90 -0.08
CA VAL A 451 5.12 -25.35 0.18
C VAL A 451 5.05 -26.87 0.34
N LYS A 452 4.49 -27.32 1.46
CA LYS A 452 4.29 -28.74 1.78
C LYS A 452 2.80 -29.04 1.79
N TYR A 453 2.43 -30.14 1.22
CA TYR A 453 1.04 -30.61 1.18
C TYR A 453 0.96 -32.12 0.97
N GLU A 454 -0.17 -32.69 1.37
CA GLU A 454 -0.56 -34.05 1.03
C GLU A 454 -1.50 -33.99 -0.18
N PHE A 455 -1.13 -34.63 -1.27
CA PHE A 455 -2.03 -34.81 -2.41
C PHE A 455 -3.10 -35.83 -2.06
N VAL A 456 -4.37 -35.52 -2.30
CA VAL A 456 -5.49 -36.40 -2.02
C VAL A 456 -6.03 -37.05 -3.29
N LYS A 457 -6.46 -36.22 -4.26
CA LYS A 457 -6.94 -36.72 -5.57
C LYS A 457 -6.99 -35.60 -6.60
N GLU A 458 -7.14 -36.00 -7.86
CA GLU A 458 -7.45 -35.11 -8.97
C GLU A 458 -8.81 -35.45 -9.57
N THR A 459 -9.60 -34.44 -9.91
CA THR A 459 -10.90 -34.58 -10.60
C THR A 459 -10.93 -33.68 -11.82
N LYS A 460 -11.16 -34.25 -13.00
CA LYS A 460 -11.32 -33.49 -14.26
C LYS A 460 -12.77 -33.10 -14.46
N PHE A 461 -13.04 -31.81 -14.71
CA PHE A 461 -14.36 -31.30 -15.04
C PHE A 461 -14.58 -31.13 -16.53
N THR A 462 -13.53 -30.72 -17.23
CA THR A 462 -13.49 -30.56 -18.69
C THR A 462 -12.10 -30.95 -19.18
N PRO A 463 -11.85 -31.05 -20.50
CA PRO A 463 -10.50 -31.28 -21.01
C PRO A 463 -9.47 -30.24 -20.58
N TRP A 464 -9.92 -29.07 -20.16
CA TRP A 464 -9.09 -27.91 -19.83
C TRP A 464 -9.34 -27.34 -18.40
N ALA A 465 -10.05 -28.10 -17.55
CA ALA A 465 -10.27 -27.69 -16.16
C ALA A 465 -10.31 -28.90 -15.22
N LYS A 466 -9.52 -28.84 -14.15
CA LYS A 466 -9.43 -29.86 -13.12
C LYS A 466 -9.29 -29.29 -11.73
N MET A 467 -9.66 -30.10 -10.75
CA MET A 467 -9.47 -29.83 -9.32
C MET A 467 -8.42 -30.74 -8.75
N ILE A 468 -7.60 -30.20 -7.88
CA ILE A 468 -6.56 -30.89 -7.13
C ILE A 468 -6.90 -30.74 -5.65
N ASP A 469 -7.36 -31.83 -5.03
CA ASP A 469 -7.67 -31.89 -3.61
C ASP A 469 -6.38 -32.09 -2.82
N ILE A 470 -6.13 -31.25 -1.83
CA ILE A 470 -4.92 -31.27 -0.99
C ILE A 470 -5.23 -31.04 0.48
N LYS A 471 -4.30 -31.47 1.35
CA LYS A 471 -4.24 -31.04 2.76
C LYS A 471 -2.92 -30.31 3.01
N LEU A 472 -2.97 -29.22 3.77
CA LEU A 472 -1.81 -28.42 4.18
C LEU A 472 -1.24 -28.84 5.54
#